data_8c9f8377455beb39fc617d9cd075f9dc
#
_entry.id   8c9f8377455beb39fc617d9cd075f9dc
#
_cell.length_a   1.000
_cell.length_b   1.000
_cell.length_c   1.000
_cell.angle_alpha   90.00
_cell.angle_beta   90.00
_cell.angle_gamma   90.00
#
_symmetry.space_group_name_H-M   'P 1'
#
loop_
_entity.id
_entity.type
_entity.pdbx_description
1 polymer ?
#
loop_
_entity_poly.entity_id
_entity_poly.type
_entity_poly.pdbx_seq_one_letter_code
_entity_poly.pdbx_strand_id
1 'polypeptide(L)'
;MRVIGGYLKGQKILAPTDKSTRPLKDRVRESIFNIIEHSNNETINLKGAKILDLFAGTGSFGIECLSRGAEKVVFFENYHQSNMLLKKNLEKFKLLKKASVYQSDSYKFNEENIFDNKFDIIFLDPPFKDKNIETIIDKIKKKKLANKSTLLILHRNKKTIDRFSENFLIHREKN
;
A
#
# COMPACT_ATOMS: atom_id res chain seq x y z
N MET A 1 16.03 4.62 4.48
CA MET A 1 14.86 4.78 3.60
C MET A 1 14.40 6.24 3.65
N ARG A 2 13.92 6.81 2.55
CA ARG A 2 13.50 8.23 2.45
C ARG A 2 12.28 8.37 1.56
N VAL A 3 11.54 9.46 1.70
CA VAL A 3 10.49 9.86 0.75
C VAL A 3 11.13 10.28 -0.56
N ILE A 4 10.61 9.81 -1.70
CA ILE A 4 11.22 9.99 -3.02
C ILE A 4 10.63 11.21 -3.75
N GLY A 5 9.33 11.46 -3.58
CA GLY A 5 8.62 12.53 -4.28
C GLY A 5 7.64 13.31 -3.40
N GLY A 6 6.95 14.29 -4.01
CA GLY A 6 5.99 15.13 -3.33
C GLY A 6 6.62 16.12 -2.34
N TYR A 7 5.79 16.71 -1.47
CA TYR A 7 6.21 17.79 -0.58
C TYR A 7 7.13 17.35 0.58
N LEU A 8 7.21 16.01 0.86
CA LEU A 8 8.13 15.44 1.85
C LEU A 8 9.41 14.87 1.21
N LYS A 9 9.67 15.12 -0.07
CA LYS A 9 10.85 14.59 -0.78
C LYS A 9 12.14 14.78 0.01
N GLY A 10 12.93 13.70 0.12
CA GLY A 10 14.20 13.68 0.85
C GLY A 10 14.09 13.41 2.35
N GLN A 11 12.90 13.50 2.94
CA GLN A 11 12.69 13.25 4.37
C GLN A 11 12.95 11.78 4.73
N LYS A 12 13.69 11.55 5.82
CA LYS A 12 14.07 10.22 6.29
C LYS A 12 12.91 9.53 7.00
N ILE A 13 12.49 8.37 6.52
CA ILE A 13 11.52 7.47 7.14
C ILE A 13 12.27 6.58 8.14
N LEU A 14 11.76 6.48 9.37
CA LEU A 14 12.25 5.54 10.39
C LEU A 14 12.00 4.12 9.91
N ALA A 15 13.00 3.27 10.02
CA ALA A 15 12.95 1.87 9.63
C ALA A 15 13.44 0.99 10.78
N PRO A 16 13.00 -0.28 10.87
CA PRO A 16 13.50 -1.21 11.86
C PRO A 16 15.01 -1.39 11.72
N THR A 17 15.67 -1.60 12.83
CA THR A 17 17.10 -1.95 12.87
C THR A 17 17.31 -3.47 12.79
N ASP A 18 16.27 -4.23 13.06
CA ASP A 18 16.26 -5.69 12.95
C ASP A 18 16.00 -6.15 11.50
N LYS A 19 16.26 -7.43 11.24
CA LYS A 19 16.04 -8.06 9.94
C LYS A 19 14.65 -8.69 9.80
N SER A 20 13.74 -8.43 10.75
CA SER A 20 12.41 -9.05 10.80
C SER A 20 11.47 -8.57 9.72
N THR A 21 11.68 -7.36 9.26
CA THR A 21 10.92 -6.77 8.17
C THR A 21 11.85 -6.36 7.02
N ARG A 22 11.40 -6.61 5.81
CA ARG A 22 12.11 -6.18 4.61
C ARG A 22 11.49 -4.89 4.07
N PRO A 23 12.14 -3.75 4.23
CA PRO A 23 11.62 -2.49 3.68
C PRO A 23 11.53 -2.55 2.15
N LEU A 24 10.44 -2.03 1.59
CA LEU A 24 10.31 -1.81 0.15
C LEU A 24 11.46 -0.92 -0.34
N LYS A 25 12.30 -1.46 -1.22
CA LYS A 25 13.49 -0.74 -1.71
C LYS A 25 13.09 0.54 -2.43
N ASP A 26 13.87 1.61 -2.26
CA ASP A 26 13.62 2.92 -2.90
C ASP A 26 13.44 2.77 -4.42
N ARG A 27 14.27 1.97 -5.08
CA ARG A 27 14.18 1.71 -6.54
C ARG A 27 12.87 1.04 -6.96
N VAL A 28 12.37 0.09 -6.17
CA VAL A 28 11.08 -0.58 -6.45
C VAL A 28 9.94 0.41 -6.26
N ARG A 29 9.97 1.18 -5.18
CA ARG A 29 8.98 2.22 -4.91
C ARG A 29 8.96 3.28 -6.02
N GLU A 30 10.10 3.77 -6.44
CA GLU A 30 10.22 4.69 -7.58
C GLU A 30 9.60 4.10 -8.86
N SER A 31 9.90 2.83 -9.15
CA SER A 31 9.29 2.14 -10.30
C SER A 31 7.76 2.05 -10.21
N ILE A 32 7.22 1.78 -9.01
CA ILE A 32 5.77 1.74 -8.79
C ILE A 32 5.15 3.12 -9.03
N PHE A 33 5.72 4.18 -8.47
CA PHE A 33 5.19 5.54 -8.65
C PHE A 33 5.32 6.03 -10.09
N ASN A 34 6.39 5.66 -10.79
CA ASN A 34 6.50 5.94 -12.23
C ASN A 34 5.39 5.24 -13.04
N ILE A 35 5.02 4.01 -12.65
CA ILE A 35 3.88 3.33 -13.29
C ILE A 35 2.57 4.05 -13.00
N ILE A 36 2.33 4.47 -11.75
CA ILE A 36 1.10 5.19 -11.38
C ILE A 36 0.99 6.53 -12.12
N GLU A 37 2.08 7.30 -12.19
CA GLU A 37 2.07 8.66 -12.74
C GLU A 37 2.14 8.70 -14.27
N HIS A 38 2.70 7.68 -14.91
CA HIS A 38 2.90 7.63 -16.37
C HIS A 38 2.12 6.49 -17.05
N SER A 39 1.24 5.78 -16.32
CA SER A 39 0.32 4.88 -17.01
C SER A 39 -0.65 5.71 -17.85
N ASN A 40 -0.86 5.30 -19.11
CA ASN A 40 -1.85 5.92 -20.01
C ASN A 40 -3.30 5.81 -19.50
N ASN A 41 -3.47 5.45 -18.24
CA ASN A 41 -4.75 5.31 -17.57
C ASN A 41 -5.11 6.68 -16.95
N GLU A 42 -5.81 7.51 -17.68
CA GLU A 42 -6.30 8.83 -17.24
C GLU A 42 -7.14 8.77 -15.95
N THR A 43 -7.48 7.56 -15.50
CA THR A 43 -8.36 7.34 -14.35
C THR A 43 -7.65 7.34 -13.00
N ILE A 44 -6.30 7.23 -12.97
CA ILE A 44 -5.55 7.10 -11.72
C ILE A 44 -4.76 8.35 -11.44
N ASN A 45 -5.28 9.17 -10.52
CA ASN A 45 -4.59 10.36 -10.04
C ASN A 45 -4.28 10.19 -8.54
N LEU A 46 -3.00 10.31 -8.16
CA LEU A 46 -2.60 10.28 -6.75
C LEU A 46 -3.18 11.46 -5.96
N LYS A 47 -3.35 12.61 -6.61
CA LYS A 47 -3.92 13.79 -5.95
C LYS A 47 -5.40 13.56 -5.65
N GLY A 48 -5.73 13.59 -4.36
CA GLY A 48 -7.08 13.33 -3.88
C GLY A 48 -7.43 11.84 -3.72
N ALA A 49 -6.52 10.92 -4.06
CA ALA A 49 -6.79 9.48 -4.01
C ALA A 49 -6.91 8.95 -2.57
N LYS A 50 -7.79 7.96 -2.41
CA LYS A 50 -7.94 7.14 -1.20
C LYS A 50 -7.17 5.84 -1.38
N ILE A 51 -6.26 5.55 -0.46
CA ILE A 51 -5.30 4.45 -0.58
C ILE A 51 -5.54 3.42 0.53
N LEU A 52 -5.50 2.14 0.17
CA LEU A 52 -5.43 1.03 1.12
C LEU A 52 -4.05 0.38 1.01
N ASP A 53 -3.26 0.46 2.08
CA ASP A 53 -1.91 -0.09 2.18
C ASP A 53 -1.95 -1.32 3.11
N LEU A 54 -2.04 -2.49 2.51
CA LEU A 54 -2.04 -3.77 3.21
C LEU A 54 -0.60 -4.31 3.31
N PHE A 55 -0.20 -4.74 4.49
CA PHE A 55 1.19 -5.07 4.85
C PHE A 55 2.10 -3.82 4.86
N ALA A 56 1.64 -2.76 5.51
CA ALA A 56 2.22 -1.43 5.38
C ALA A 56 3.67 -1.29 5.88
N GLY A 57 4.14 -2.19 6.73
CA GLY A 57 5.46 -2.08 7.35
C GLY A 57 5.59 -0.76 8.12
N THR A 58 6.60 0.01 7.79
CA THR A 58 6.80 1.36 8.37
C THR A 58 6.08 2.47 7.62
N GLY A 59 5.19 2.11 6.69
CA GLY A 59 4.31 3.03 5.96
C GLY A 59 4.95 3.68 4.75
N SER A 60 6.03 3.13 4.21
CA SER A 60 6.82 3.80 3.17
C SER A 60 6.05 4.09 1.88
N PHE A 61 5.14 3.21 1.48
CA PHE A 61 4.31 3.41 0.29
C PHE A 61 3.20 4.43 0.56
N GLY A 62 2.40 4.23 1.62
CA GLY A 62 1.30 5.16 1.92
C GLY A 62 1.77 6.57 2.29
N ILE A 63 2.91 6.72 2.98
CA ILE A 63 3.50 8.04 3.26
C ILE A 63 3.95 8.72 1.96
N GLU A 64 4.51 7.98 1.02
CA GLU A 64 4.84 8.50 -0.32
C GLU A 64 3.59 8.97 -1.06
N CYS A 65 2.49 8.19 -1.01
CA CYS A 65 1.20 8.59 -1.58
C CYS A 65 0.71 9.92 -0.96
N LEU A 66 0.74 10.04 0.37
CA LEU A 66 0.37 11.28 1.06
C LEU A 66 1.26 12.45 0.68
N SER A 67 2.57 12.21 0.54
CA SER A 67 3.52 13.22 0.07
C SER A 67 3.21 13.73 -1.33
N ARG A 68 2.68 12.88 -2.20
CA ARG A 68 2.28 13.21 -3.59
C ARG A 68 0.84 13.70 -3.71
N GLY A 69 0.15 13.92 -2.58
CA GLY A 69 -1.16 14.57 -2.55
C GLY A 69 -2.36 13.65 -2.38
N ALA A 70 -2.18 12.39 -2.01
CA ALA A 70 -3.30 11.53 -1.63
C ALA A 70 -4.14 12.17 -0.52
N GLU A 71 -5.46 11.96 -0.57
CA GLU A 71 -6.40 12.49 0.41
C GLU A 71 -6.25 11.76 1.74
N LYS A 72 -6.30 10.44 1.69
CA LYS A 72 -6.30 9.57 2.87
C LYS A 72 -5.63 8.23 2.59
N VAL A 73 -4.95 7.68 3.60
CA VAL A 73 -4.40 6.33 3.56
C VAL A 73 -4.88 5.53 4.76
N VAL A 74 -5.34 4.31 4.49
CA VAL A 74 -5.65 3.31 5.51
C VAL A 74 -4.53 2.27 5.50
N PHE A 75 -3.89 2.09 6.63
CA PHE A 75 -2.76 1.19 6.81
C PHE A 75 -3.15 -0.02 7.65
N PHE A 76 -2.74 -1.21 7.20
CA PHE A 76 -2.78 -2.44 7.98
C PHE A 76 -1.37 -2.97 8.18
N GLU A 77 -0.97 -3.15 9.44
CA GLU A 77 0.32 -3.71 9.80
C GLU A 77 0.19 -4.54 11.08
N ASN A 78 0.53 -5.80 10.98
CA ASN A 78 0.40 -6.74 12.09
C ASN A 78 1.61 -6.71 13.04
N TYR A 79 2.82 -6.50 12.50
CA TYR A 79 4.04 -6.55 13.30
C TYR A 79 4.17 -5.31 14.18
N HIS A 80 4.15 -5.53 15.49
CA HIS A 80 4.08 -4.45 16.49
C HIS A 80 5.16 -3.38 16.32
N GLN A 81 6.42 -3.79 16.10
CA GLN A 81 7.52 -2.83 15.96
C GLN A 81 7.38 -1.96 14.71
N SER A 82 6.98 -2.56 13.58
CA SER A 82 6.71 -1.82 12.34
C SER A 82 5.55 -0.85 12.52
N ASN A 83 4.47 -1.28 13.20
CA ASN A 83 3.31 -0.45 13.48
C ASN A 83 3.68 0.76 14.36
N MET A 84 4.50 0.56 15.40
CA MET A 84 5.03 1.65 16.21
C MET A 84 5.83 2.66 15.38
N LEU A 85 6.70 2.18 14.49
CA LEU A 85 7.50 3.04 13.62
C LEU A 85 6.64 3.76 12.59
N LEU A 86 5.61 3.10 12.05
CA LEU A 86 4.64 3.73 11.16
C LEU A 86 3.95 4.92 11.85
N LYS A 87 3.45 4.72 13.07
CA LYS A 87 2.82 5.81 13.84
C LYS A 87 3.78 6.98 14.09
N LYS A 88 5.03 6.68 14.51
CA LYS A 88 6.08 7.70 14.69
C LYS A 88 6.41 8.45 13.40
N ASN A 89 6.44 7.76 12.26
CA ASN A 89 6.64 8.40 10.96
C ASN A 89 5.50 9.35 10.62
N LEU A 90 4.24 8.92 10.82
CA LEU A 90 3.06 9.74 10.57
C LEU A 90 3.01 10.98 11.47
N GLU A 91 3.37 10.85 12.75
CA GLU A 91 3.51 11.97 13.68
C GLU A 91 4.61 12.93 13.23
N LYS A 92 5.80 12.41 12.95
CA LYS A 92 6.96 13.20 12.48
C LYS A 92 6.62 14.06 11.27
N PHE A 93 5.84 13.52 10.34
CA PHE A 93 5.45 14.21 9.10
C PHE A 93 4.11 14.97 9.21
N LYS A 94 3.48 14.98 10.41
CA LYS A 94 2.18 15.63 10.66
C LYS A 94 1.06 15.10 9.76
N LEU A 95 1.07 13.77 9.52
CA LEU A 95 0.13 13.08 8.61
C LEU A 95 -1.04 12.39 9.30
N LEU A 96 -1.12 12.41 10.64
CA LEU A 96 -2.13 11.68 11.42
C LEU A 96 -3.58 11.95 10.99
N LYS A 97 -3.89 13.20 10.59
CA LYS A 97 -5.24 13.58 10.13
C LYS A 97 -5.64 12.91 8.80
N LYS A 98 -4.64 12.48 8.01
CA LYS A 98 -4.83 11.83 6.70
C LYS A 98 -4.59 10.32 6.73
N ALA A 99 -4.36 9.75 7.91
CA ALA A 99 -3.99 8.36 8.07
C ALA A 99 -4.88 7.64 9.09
N SER A 100 -5.32 6.43 8.78
CA SER A 100 -5.91 5.49 9.74
C SER A 100 -5.01 4.29 9.84
N VAL A 101 -4.57 3.89 11.03
CA VAL A 101 -3.62 2.79 11.24
C VAL A 101 -4.26 1.71 12.08
N TYR A 102 -4.32 0.52 11.52
CA TYR A 102 -4.85 -0.68 12.17
C TYR A 102 -3.72 -1.68 12.41
N GLN A 103 -3.50 -1.99 13.70
CA GLN A 103 -2.61 -3.07 14.08
C GLN A 103 -3.36 -4.40 13.99
N SER A 104 -3.48 -4.90 12.79
CA SER A 104 -4.26 -6.10 12.49
C SER A 104 -3.65 -6.89 11.35
N ASP A 105 -3.93 -8.17 11.35
CA ASP A 105 -3.58 -9.08 10.26
C ASP A 105 -4.39 -8.70 9.00
N SER A 106 -3.70 -8.43 7.90
CA SER A 106 -4.30 -8.10 6.61
C SER A 106 -5.22 -9.18 6.06
N TYR A 107 -5.13 -10.42 6.56
CA TYR A 107 -6.06 -11.50 6.23
C TYR A 107 -7.36 -11.45 7.05
N LYS A 108 -7.35 -10.79 8.20
CA LYS A 108 -8.44 -10.79 9.17
C LYS A 108 -9.21 -9.47 9.26
N PHE A 109 -8.95 -8.52 8.37
CA PHE A 109 -9.65 -7.24 8.46
C PHE A 109 -11.17 -7.44 8.31
N ASN A 110 -11.91 -7.10 9.36
CA ASN A 110 -13.36 -7.26 9.46
C ASN A 110 -14.05 -5.97 9.91
N GLU A 111 -13.33 -4.88 10.01
CA GLU A 111 -13.83 -3.67 10.62
C GLU A 111 -14.80 -2.96 9.68
N GLU A 112 -16.08 -3.04 10.01
CA GLU A 112 -17.19 -2.54 9.21
C GLU A 112 -17.10 -1.03 8.95
N ASN A 113 -16.51 -0.28 9.88
CA ASN A 113 -16.45 1.20 9.82
C ASN A 113 -15.31 1.75 8.94
N ILE A 114 -14.43 0.91 8.39
CA ILE A 114 -13.30 1.37 7.55
C ILE A 114 -13.75 1.55 6.10
N PHE A 115 -14.86 0.96 5.72
CA PHE A 115 -15.17 0.58 4.36
C PHE A 115 -16.38 1.29 3.75
N ASP A 116 -16.77 2.44 4.28
CA ASP A 116 -17.79 3.29 3.64
C ASP A 116 -17.33 3.86 2.30
N ASN A 117 -16.06 3.63 1.94
CA ASN A 117 -15.47 4.19 0.72
C ASN A 117 -14.69 3.16 -0.06
N LYS A 118 -14.84 3.19 -1.38
CA LYS A 118 -13.97 2.49 -2.32
C LYS A 118 -12.61 3.18 -2.34
N PHE A 119 -11.57 2.38 -2.55
CA PHE A 119 -10.21 2.89 -2.68
C PHE A 119 -9.84 3.06 -4.16
N ASP A 120 -9.08 4.10 -4.45
CA ASP A 120 -8.56 4.35 -5.78
C ASP A 120 -7.33 3.48 -6.05
N ILE A 121 -6.50 3.26 -5.01
CA ILE A 121 -5.33 2.40 -5.08
C ILE A 121 -5.33 1.44 -3.88
N ILE A 122 -5.10 0.17 -4.15
CA ILE A 122 -4.90 -0.87 -3.13
C ILE A 122 -3.51 -1.46 -3.34
N PHE A 123 -2.64 -1.33 -2.34
CA PHE A 123 -1.28 -1.83 -2.37
C PHE A 123 -1.12 -3.04 -1.46
N LEU A 124 -0.47 -4.08 -2.00
CA LEU A 124 -0.24 -5.37 -1.37
C LEU A 124 1.26 -5.70 -1.47
N ASP A 125 1.97 -5.72 -0.33
CA ASP A 125 3.37 -6.15 -0.22
C ASP A 125 3.53 -7.27 0.81
N PRO A 126 2.89 -8.44 0.59
CA PRO A 126 2.93 -9.54 1.53
C PRO A 126 4.35 -10.13 1.62
N PRO A 127 4.66 -10.87 2.72
CA PRO A 127 5.90 -11.63 2.81
C PRO A 127 6.09 -12.54 1.60
N PHE A 128 7.31 -12.68 1.08
CA PHE A 128 7.57 -13.45 -0.16
C PHE A 128 7.17 -14.94 -0.08
N LYS A 129 7.11 -15.49 1.13
CA LYS A 129 6.66 -16.88 1.35
C LYS A 129 5.14 -17.02 1.43
N ASP A 130 4.42 -15.91 1.35
CA ASP A 130 2.97 -15.89 1.41
C ASP A 130 2.37 -16.62 0.21
N LYS A 131 1.40 -17.51 0.47
CA LYS A 131 0.70 -18.31 -0.55
C LYS A 131 -0.80 -18.05 -0.58
N ASN A 132 -1.28 -17.13 0.26
CA ASN A 132 -2.71 -16.92 0.49
C ASN A 132 -3.23 -15.60 -0.06
N ILE A 133 -2.46 -14.92 -0.91
CA ILE A 133 -2.82 -13.59 -1.43
C ILE A 133 -4.18 -13.56 -2.12
N GLU A 134 -4.57 -14.66 -2.77
CA GLU A 134 -5.88 -14.82 -3.40
C GLU A 134 -7.02 -14.58 -2.41
N THR A 135 -6.88 -15.05 -1.17
CA THR A 135 -7.88 -14.84 -0.09
C THR A 135 -8.11 -13.36 0.21
N ILE A 136 -7.05 -12.55 0.22
CA ILE A 136 -7.17 -11.09 0.42
C ILE A 136 -7.89 -10.46 -0.77
N ILE A 137 -7.52 -10.85 -1.98
CA ILE A 137 -8.11 -10.33 -3.21
C ILE A 137 -9.60 -10.64 -3.27
N ASP A 138 -10.00 -11.87 -2.92
CA ASP A 138 -11.41 -12.25 -2.81
C ASP A 138 -12.14 -11.45 -1.74
N LYS A 139 -11.47 -11.17 -0.62
CA LYS A 139 -12.04 -10.36 0.45
C LYS A 139 -12.25 -8.91 0.02
N ILE A 140 -11.29 -8.32 -0.71
CA ILE A 140 -11.42 -6.98 -1.30
C ILE A 140 -12.65 -6.92 -2.20
N LYS A 141 -12.88 -7.95 -3.04
CA LYS A 141 -14.08 -8.05 -3.89
C LYS A 141 -15.36 -8.17 -3.08
N LYS A 142 -15.42 -9.16 -2.17
CA LYS A 142 -16.62 -9.42 -1.35
C LYS A 142 -17.05 -8.19 -0.55
N LYS A 143 -16.09 -7.43 -0.03
CA LYS A 143 -16.34 -6.20 0.73
C LYS A 143 -16.52 -4.96 -0.16
N LYS A 144 -16.48 -5.11 -1.47
CA LYS A 144 -16.67 -4.03 -2.46
C LYS A 144 -15.71 -2.85 -2.25
N LEU A 145 -14.47 -3.10 -1.80
CA LEU A 145 -13.45 -2.08 -1.55
C LEU A 145 -12.84 -1.53 -2.83
N ALA A 146 -13.00 -2.25 -3.93
CA ALA A 146 -12.54 -1.88 -5.26
C ALA A 146 -13.72 -1.67 -6.22
N ASN A 147 -13.49 -0.90 -7.25
CA ASN A 147 -14.37 -0.73 -8.42
C ASN A 147 -13.56 -0.91 -9.71
N LYS A 148 -14.19 -0.69 -10.87
CA LYS A 148 -13.53 -0.84 -12.19
C LYS A 148 -12.36 0.13 -12.41
N SER A 149 -12.29 1.23 -11.66
CA SER A 149 -11.23 2.22 -11.74
C SER A 149 -10.15 2.03 -10.67
N THR A 150 -10.30 1.07 -9.77
CA THR A 150 -9.32 0.82 -8.69
C THR A 150 -8.08 0.16 -9.27
N LEU A 151 -6.91 0.75 -9.00
CA LEU A 151 -5.62 0.13 -9.27
C LEU A 151 -5.22 -0.77 -8.10
N LEU A 152 -5.12 -2.08 -8.35
CA LEU A 152 -4.55 -3.02 -7.41
C LEU A 152 -3.09 -3.26 -7.77
N ILE A 153 -2.19 -2.96 -6.85
CA ILE A 153 -0.74 -3.13 -7.01
C ILE A 153 -0.29 -4.25 -6.08
N LEU A 154 0.24 -5.32 -6.65
CA LEU A 154 0.77 -6.47 -5.92
C LEU A 154 2.27 -6.58 -6.16
N HIS A 155 3.07 -6.40 -5.09
CA HIS A 155 4.51 -6.61 -5.12
C HIS A 155 4.83 -8.04 -4.69
N ARG A 156 5.51 -8.80 -5.57
CA ARG A 156 5.85 -10.22 -5.33
C ARG A 156 7.28 -10.53 -5.72
N ASN A 157 7.76 -11.67 -5.26
CA ASN A 157 8.97 -12.25 -5.82
C ASN A 157 8.70 -12.72 -7.24
N LYS A 158 9.58 -12.43 -8.18
CA LYS A 158 9.44 -12.82 -9.60
C LYS A 158 9.27 -14.32 -9.86
N LYS A 159 9.65 -15.16 -8.89
CA LYS A 159 9.48 -16.63 -8.97
C LYS A 159 8.11 -17.10 -8.44
N THR A 160 7.31 -16.20 -7.86
CA THR A 160 5.99 -16.55 -7.34
C THR A 160 4.99 -16.54 -8.48
N ILE A 161 4.23 -17.61 -8.59
CA ILE A 161 3.12 -17.73 -9.55
C ILE A 161 1.85 -17.61 -8.72
N ASP A 162 1.14 -16.50 -8.86
CA ASP A 162 -0.17 -16.31 -8.26
C ASP A 162 -1.24 -16.58 -9.33
N ARG A 163 -2.35 -17.20 -8.94
CA ARG A 163 -3.49 -17.44 -9.83
C ARG A 163 -4.61 -16.47 -9.45
N PHE A 164 -5.02 -15.64 -10.40
CA PHE A 164 -6.12 -14.71 -10.19
C PHE A 164 -7.37 -15.19 -10.93
N SER A 165 -8.53 -14.97 -10.33
CA SER A 165 -9.80 -15.21 -11.03
C SER A 165 -9.92 -14.26 -12.24
N GLU A 166 -10.63 -14.66 -13.29
CA GLU A 166 -10.77 -13.98 -14.58
C GLU A 166 -11.26 -12.51 -14.54
N ASN A 167 -11.59 -12.00 -13.36
CA ASN A 167 -12.14 -10.65 -13.18
C ASN A 167 -11.08 -9.55 -12.98
N PHE A 168 -9.79 -9.83 -13.19
CA PHE A 168 -8.72 -8.84 -13.14
C PHE A 168 -8.08 -8.67 -14.52
N LEU A 169 -8.03 -7.43 -14.98
CA LEU A 169 -7.20 -7.08 -16.12
C LEU A 169 -5.78 -6.84 -15.60
N ILE A 170 -4.84 -7.67 -16.01
CA ILE A 170 -3.42 -7.46 -15.74
C ILE A 170 -2.93 -6.44 -16.76
N HIS A 171 -2.75 -5.20 -16.32
CA HIS A 171 -2.29 -4.13 -17.21
C HIS A 171 -0.78 -4.17 -17.45
N ARG A 172 0.00 -4.66 -16.48
CA ARG A 172 1.46 -4.67 -16.58
C ARG A 172 2.08 -5.62 -15.57
N GLU A 173 2.99 -6.46 -16.05
CA GLU A 173 3.98 -7.15 -15.24
C GLU A 173 5.36 -6.53 -15.48
N LYS A 174 6.10 -6.28 -14.40
CA LYS A 174 7.48 -5.82 -14.47
C LYS A 174 8.36 -6.80 -13.71
N ASN A 175 9.22 -7.50 -14.46
CA ASN A 175 10.20 -8.45 -13.94
C ASN A 175 11.47 -7.76 -13.44
#